data_6b4b8bbfe3f678ad1ae39a7a18fc799b
#
_entry.id   6b4b8bbfe3f678ad1ae39a7a18fc799b
#
_cell.length_a   1.000
_cell.length_b   1.000
_cell.length_c   1.000
_cell.angle_alpha   90.00
_cell.angle_beta   90.00
_cell.angle_gamma   90.00
#
_symmetry.space_group_name_H-M   'P 1'
#
loop_
_entity.id
_entity.type
_entity.pdbx_description
1 polymer ?
#
loop_
_entity_poly.entity_id
_entity_poly.type
_entity_poly.pdbx_seq_one_letter_code
_entity_poly.pdbx_strand_id
1 'polypeptide(L)'
;MNVPASAYFITEEKEVVEPHTLSVVVDNEPGVLARVIGLFSGRGYNIESLTVSETEHEKHLSRITIVTGGTPQVLEQIKSQLERIVPVHRVTDLTVVARQHGYEKPL
;
A
#
# COMPACT_ATOMS: atom_id res chain seq x y z
N MET A 1 7.99 -36.53 -15.64
CA MET A 1 7.32 -35.73 -16.00
C MET A 1 7.24 -34.65 -15.05
N ASN A 2 6.81 -33.93 -15.33
CA ASN A 2 6.73 -32.70 -14.88
C ASN A 2 5.61 -32.53 -14.01
N VAL A 3 5.72 -31.62 -13.17
CA VAL A 3 4.63 -31.12 -12.48
C VAL A 3 3.70 -30.58 -13.48
N PRO A 4 2.47 -30.93 -13.38
CA PRO A 4 1.52 -30.38 -14.31
C PRO A 4 1.53 -28.89 -14.20
N ALA A 5 1.59 -28.24 -15.31
CA ALA A 5 1.53 -26.82 -15.34
C ALA A 5 0.27 -26.32 -14.69
N SER A 6 -0.78 -27.10 -14.71
CA SER A 6 -2.04 -26.73 -14.11
C SER A 6 -1.91 -26.45 -12.63
N ALA A 7 -0.96 -27.05 -11.95
CA ALA A 7 -0.79 -26.81 -10.54
C ALA A 7 -0.36 -25.38 -10.28
N TYR A 8 0.45 -24.85 -11.17
CA TYR A 8 0.87 -23.47 -11.04
C TYR A 8 -0.22 -22.51 -11.45
N PHE A 9 -0.95 -22.87 -12.47
CA PHE A 9 -2.01 -22.00 -12.94
C PHE A 9 -3.10 -21.85 -11.90
N ILE A 10 -3.40 -22.91 -11.18
CA ILE A 10 -4.41 -22.83 -10.14
C ILE A 10 -3.99 -21.84 -9.08
N THR A 11 -2.72 -21.85 -8.71
CA THR A 11 -2.23 -20.92 -7.73
C THR A 11 -2.33 -19.48 -8.24
N GLU A 12 -1.97 -19.30 -9.49
CA GLU A 12 -2.01 -17.97 -10.08
C GLU A 12 -3.39 -17.41 -10.18
N GLU A 13 -4.36 -18.25 -10.44
CA GLU A 13 -5.73 -17.81 -10.56
C GLU A 13 -6.27 -17.20 -9.29
N LYS A 14 -5.66 -17.51 -8.16
CA LYS A 14 -6.09 -16.95 -6.90
C LYS A 14 -5.46 -15.62 -6.59
N GLU A 15 -4.49 -15.22 -7.40
CA GLU A 15 -3.81 -13.95 -7.19
C GLU A 15 -4.52 -12.89 -7.99
N VAL A 16 -5.29 -12.10 -7.29
CA VAL A 16 -6.06 -11.03 -7.92
C VAL A 16 -5.37 -9.73 -7.64
N VAL A 17 -5.11 -8.98 -8.71
CA VAL A 17 -4.57 -7.64 -8.60
C VAL A 17 -5.73 -6.69 -8.40
N GLU A 18 -5.71 -5.96 -7.30
CA GLU A 18 -6.76 -4.99 -7.04
C GLU A 18 -6.18 -3.76 -6.38
N PRO A 19 -6.88 -2.63 -6.51
CA PRO A 19 -6.39 -1.40 -5.90
C PRO A 19 -6.64 -1.41 -4.40
N HIS A 20 -5.67 -0.89 -3.67
CA HIS A 20 -5.78 -0.69 -2.23
C HIS A 20 -5.39 0.73 -1.91
N THR A 21 -6.03 1.29 -0.93
CA THR A 21 -5.73 2.63 -0.44
C THR A 21 -4.96 2.51 0.86
N LEU A 22 -3.75 3.04 0.86
CA LEU A 22 -2.89 2.99 2.03
C LEU A 22 -2.78 4.38 2.65
N SER A 23 -2.90 4.45 3.97
CA SER A 23 -2.67 5.67 4.71
C SER A 23 -1.33 5.56 5.39
N VAL A 24 -0.42 6.47 5.10
CA VAL A 24 0.94 6.46 5.64
C VAL A 24 1.11 7.75 6.44
N VAL A 25 1.25 7.61 7.75
CA VAL A 25 1.44 8.76 8.63
C VAL A 25 2.93 8.93 8.89
N VAL A 26 3.43 10.12 8.59
CA VAL A 26 4.86 10.41 8.62
C VAL A 26 5.10 11.73 9.33
N ASP A 27 6.34 11.93 9.78
CA ASP A 27 6.75 13.26 10.22
C ASP A 27 6.72 14.18 9.01
N ASN A 28 6.30 15.41 9.25
CA ASN A 28 6.25 16.40 8.19
C ASN A 28 7.63 17.02 8.02
N GLU A 29 8.54 16.28 7.40
CA GLU A 29 9.89 16.79 7.17
C GLU A 29 10.26 16.69 5.71
N PRO A 30 11.21 17.54 5.29
CA PRO A 30 11.65 17.52 3.90
C PRO A 30 12.19 16.16 3.50
N GLY A 31 11.86 15.75 2.30
CA GLY A 31 12.41 14.52 1.74
C GLY A 31 11.66 13.26 2.05
N VAL A 32 10.70 13.27 3.00
CA VAL A 32 9.99 12.04 3.34
C VAL A 32 9.13 11.56 2.16
N LEU A 33 8.48 12.50 1.48
CA LEU A 33 7.67 12.15 0.33
C LEU A 33 8.53 11.53 -0.77
N ALA A 34 9.70 12.09 -0.98
CA ALA A 34 10.62 11.56 -1.99
C ALA A 34 11.07 10.14 -1.65
N ARG A 35 11.27 9.85 -0.37
CA ARG A 35 11.64 8.49 0.05
C ARG A 35 10.52 7.51 -0.22
N VAL A 36 9.28 7.91 0.05
CA VAL A 36 8.12 7.05 -0.19
C VAL A 36 7.97 6.79 -1.68
N ILE A 37 8.02 7.85 -2.48
CA ILE A 37 7.91 7.69 -3.93
C ILE A 37 9.05 6.85 -4.46
N GLY A 38 10.26 7.07 -3.95
CA GLY A 38 11.43 6.32 -4.36
C GLY A 38 11.33 4.85 -4.08
N LEU A 39 10.70 4.49 -2.97
CA LEU A 39 10.45 3.09 -2.66
C LEU A 39 9.61 2.44 -3.75
N PHE A 40 8.52 3.10 -4.13
CA PHE A 40 7.63 2.55 -5.14
C PHE A 40 8.33 2.43 -6.49
N SER A 41 9.01 3.48 -6.92
CA SER A 41 9.68 3.44 -8.22
C SER A 41 10.86 2.48 -8.23
N GLY A 42 11.59 2.41 -7.12
CA GLY A 42 12.76 1.54 -7.07
C GLY A 42 12.41 0.07 -7.10
N ARG A 43 11.23 -0.28 -6.63
CA ARG A 43 10.80 -1.68 -6.62
C ARG A 43 9.76 -2.01 -7.66
N GLY A 44 9.41 -1.04 -8.48
CA GLY A 44 8.45 -1.26 -9.54
C GLY A 44 7.01 -1.37 -9.07
N TYR A 45 6.72 -0.89 -7.87
CA TYR A 45 5.33 -0.84 -7.42
C TYR A 45 4.61 0.30 -8.12
N ASN A 46 3.33 0.13 -8.35
CA ASN A 46 2.54 1.08 -9.10
C ASN A 46 1.84 2.07 -8.18
N ILE A 47 1.95 3.35 -8.45
CA ILE A 47 1.18 4.38 -7.75
C ILE A 47 0.10 4.86 -8.69
N GLU A 48 -1.16 4.60 -8.34
CA GLU A 48 -2.27 5.07 -9.15
C GLU A 48 -2.67 6.48 -8.77
N SER A 49 -2.59 6.80 -7.49
CA SER A 49 -2.79 8.18 -7.04
C SER A 49 -2.06 8.37 -5.73
N LEU A 50 -1.76 9.62 -5.43
CA LEU A 50 -1.07 9.96 -4.22
C LEU A 50 -1.50 11.37 -3.81
N THR A 51 -1.90 11.52 -2.56
CA THR A 51 -2.23 12.82 -2.00
C THR A 51 -1.54 12.96 -0.66
N VAL A 52 -1.26 14.21 -0.31
CA VAL A 52 -0.61 14.51 0.96
C VAL A 52 -1.44 15.56 1.67
N SER A 53 -1.67 15.34 2.96
CA SER A 53 -2.39 16.31 3.77
C SER A 53 -1.80 16.32 5.17
N GLU A 54 -1.92 17.44 5.85
CA GLU A 54 -1.55 17.52 7.25
C GLU A 54 -2.66 16.94 8.09
N THR A 55 -2.30 16.29 9.18
CA THR A 55 -3.31 15.77 10.09
C THR A 55 -3.86 16.93 10.93
N GLU A 56 -5.15 16.85 11.26
CA GLU A 56 -5.80 17.94 11.94
C GLU A 56 -5.26 18.20 13.33
N HIS A 57 -4.88 17.15 14.02
CA HIS A 57 -4.57 17.26 15.43
C HIS A 57 -3.11 17.19 15.75
N GLU A 58 -2.27 17.02 14.72
CA GLU A 58 -0.85 16.82 14.95
C GLU A 58 -0.07 17.64 13.97
N LYS A 59 0.43 18.76 14.44
CA LYS A 59 0.96 19.79 13.55
C LYS A 59 2.20 19.39 12.80
N HIS A 60 2.89 18.36 13.26
CA HIS A 60 4.13 17.95 12.60
C HIS A 60 4.00 16.65 11.88
N LEU A 61 2.79 16.17 11.73
CA LEU A 61 2.54 14.93 11.01
C LEU A 61 1.78 15.19 9.72
N SER A 62 2.09 14.39 8.72
CA SER A 62 1.37 14.40 7.46
C SER A 62 0.87 13.01 7.16
N ARG A 63 -0.21 12.96 6.41
CA ARG A 63 -0.74 11.69 5.91
C ARG A 63 -0.53 11.66 4.41
N ILE A 64 0.13 10.61 3.95
CA ILE A 64 0.28 10.34 2.53
C ILE A 64 -0.72 9.24 2.23
N THR A 65 -1.67 9.53 1.36
CA THR A 65 -2.67 8.55 0.95
C THR A 65 -2.30 8.06 -0.44
N ILE A 66 -2.06 6.76 -0.55
CA ILE A 66 -1.55 6.17 -1.78
C ILE A 66 -2.54 5.10 -2.24
N VAL A 67 -2.96 5.19 -3.49
CA VAL A 67 -3.70 4.09 -4.11
C VAL A 67 -2.72 3.33 -4.97
N THR A 68 -2.57 2.06 -4.69
CA THR A 68 -1.64 1.20 -5.39
C THR A 68 -2.32 -0.13 -5.68
N GLY A 69 -1.94 -0.78 -6.75
CA GLY A 69 -2.50 -2.07 -7.12
C GLY A 69 -1.49 -3.17 -6.95
N GLY A 70 -1.98 -4.34 -6.60
CA GLY A 70 -1.11 -5.49 -6.48
C GLY A 70 -1.87 -6.70 -5.97
N THR A 71 -1.17 -7.82 -5.97
CA THR A 71 -1.68 -9.02 -5.33
C THR A 71 -1.60 -8.85 -3.82
N PRO A 72 -2.33 -9.66 -3.04
CA PRO A 72 -2.23 -9.55 -1.59
C PRO A 72 -0.81 -9.65 -1.08
N GLN A 73 -0.01 -10.50 -1.69
CA GLN A 73 1.37 -10.67 -1.27
C GLN A 73 2.20 -9.43 -1.54
N VAL A 74 2.00 -8.82 -2.68
CA VAL A 74 2.71 -7.59 -3.03
C VAL A 74 2.30 -6.46 -2.10
N LEU A 75 1.01 -6.38 -1.75
CA LEU A 75 0.54 -5.35 -0.85
C LEU A 75 1.14 -5.49 0.54
N GLU A 76 1.33 -6.73 1.00
CA GLU A 76 2.01 -6.96 2.27
C GLU A 76 3.45 -6.51 2.20
N GLN A 77 4.11 -6.75 1.10
CA GLN A 77 5.48 -6.28 0.91
C GLN A 77 5.56 -4.76 0.92
N ILE A 78 4.64 -4.11 0.23
CA ILE A 78 4.62 -2.65 0.19
C ILE A 78 4.46 -2.10 1.60
N LYS A 79 3.51 -2.63 2.35
CA LYS A 79 3.26 -2.17 3.70
C LYS A 79 4.48 -2.36 4.57
N SER A 80 5.10 -3.53 4.50
CA SER A 80 6.28 -3.84 5.29
C SER A 80 7.44 -2.90 4.96
N GLN A 81 7.64 -2.61 3.70
CA GLN A 81 8.71 -1.72 3.28
C GLN A 81 8.46 -0.28 3.71
N LEU A 82 7.21 0.16 3.63
CA LEU A 82 6.86 1.49 4.08
C LEU A 82 7.12 1.66 5.57
N GLU A 83 6.82 0.63 6.35
CA GLU A 83 6.99 0.70 7.79
C GLU A 83 8.45 0.82 8.19
N ARG A 84 9.37 0.48 7.30
CA ARG A 84 10.80 0.60 7.58
C ARG A 84 11.38 1.97 7.27
N ILE A 85 10.62 2.81 6.60
CA ILE A 85 11.13 4.14 6.29
C ILE A 85 11.03 5.01 7.54
N VAL A 86 12.12 5.64 7.91
CA VAL A 86 12.12 6.63 8.97
C VAL A 86 11.90 7.96 8.28
N PRO A 87 10.92 8.74 8.63
CA PRO A 87 10.13 8.72 9.86
C PRO A 87 8.66 8.33 9.65
N VAL A 88 8.41 7.12 9.21
CA VAL A 88 7.05 6.61 9.08
C VAL A 88 6.58 6.11 10.44
N HIS A 89 5.43 6.60 10.87
CA HIS A 89 4.84 6.21 12.15
C HIS A 89 3.87 5.06 12.03
N ARG A 90 3.06 5.08 10.97
CA ARG A 90 2.01 4.09 10.85
C ARG A 90 1.60 3.92 9.39
N VAL A 91 1.37 2.70 9.00
CA VAL A 91 0.82 2.36 7.69
C VAL A 91 -0.46 1.57 7.90
N THR A 92 -1.54 2.02 7.31
CA THR A 92 -2.84 1.36 7.43
C THR A 92 -3.40 1.11 6.04
N ASP A 93 -3.80 -0.13 5.80
CA ASP A 93 -4.48 -0.47 4.56
C ASP A 93 -5.96 -0.21 4.78
N LEU A 94 -6.44 0.92 4.27
CA LEU A 94 -7.81 1.35 4.49
C LEU A 94 -8.81 0.43 3.79
N THR A 95 -8.40 -0.20 2.70
CA THR A 95 -9.26 -1.12 1.99
C THR A 95 -9.53 -2.37 2.83
N VAL A 96 -8.48 -2.90 3.46
CA VAL A 96 -8.64 -4.06 4.34
C VAL A 96 -9.47 -3.69 5.56
N VAL A 97 -9.22 -2.53 6.15
CA VAL A 97 -9.99 -2.10 7.31
C VAL A 97 -11.47 -1.95 6.97
N ALA A 98 -11.76 -1.37 5.82
CA ALA A 98 -13.14 -1.20 5.39
C ALA A 98 -13.83 -2.55 5.23
N ARG A 99 -13.13 -3.52 4.66
CA ARG A 99 -13.69 -4.86 4.49
C ARG A 99 -13.93 -5.55 5.81
N GLN A 100 -13.02 -5.37 6.75
CA GLN A 100 -13.16 -5.98 8.06
C GLN A 100 -14.36 -5.42 8.80
N HIS A 101 -14.75 -4.19 8.51
CA HIS A 101 -15.89 -3.57 9.15
C HIS A 101 -17.17 -3.72 8.35
N GLY A 102 -17.14 -4.54 7.31
CA GLY A 102 -18.33 -4.83 6.54
C GLY A 102 -18.72 -3.75 5.56
N TYR A 103 -17.85 -2.82 5.28
CA TYR A 103 -18.15 -1.80 4.29
C TYR A 103 -17.86 -2.36 2.93
N GLU A 104 -18.92 -2.75 2.25
CA GLU A 104 -18.79 -3.13 0.87
C GLU A 104 -18.90 -1.89 0.04
N LYS A 105 -17.99 -1.75 -0.89
CA LYS A 105 -18.04 -0.60 -1.71
C LYS A 105 -19.26 -0.67 -2.60
N PRO A 106 -20.17 0.26 -2.48
CA PRO A 106 -21.33 0.24 -3.37
C PRO A 106 -20.86 0.57 -4.76
N LEU A 107 -21.53 0.04 -5.71
CA LEU A 107 -21.18 0.28 -7.09
C LEU A 107 -21.91 1.45 -7.66
#